data_0ca890069e9e6a2d12078dc105531534
#
_entry.id   0ca890069e9e6a2d12078dc105531534
#
_cell.length_a   1.000
_cell.length_b   1.000
_cell.length_c   1.000
_cell.angle_alpha   90.00
_cell.angle_beta   90.00
_cell.angle_gamma   90.00
#
_symmetry.space_group_name_H-M   'P 1'
#
loop_
_entity.id
_entity.type
_entity.pdbx_description
1 polymer ?
#
loop_
_entity_poly.entity_id
_entity_poly.type
_entity_poly.pdbx_seq_one_letter_code
_entity_poly.pdbx_strand_id
1 'polypeptide(L)'
;MAMNFVTFNQDYSYLAVATSKGFRIFTTEPFAKSYETKDGNIAIIEMLFSTSLVALILSPRRLQITNTKRQSTICELTFPTTVLAVKLNRKRLVIVQEDRIYLYDIQTMKLLYTIESSPNPSAICSLSPSSDNCYLVYPLPQKAPPAPFNPPAHAPPGTTHISPTSGEVLIFDTLKLEAINVVEAHRSPLACIALNGDGTLLATASDKGTIIRVFSVPDGHKLYQFRRGSMPSRIYSMSFNTTSTLLCVSSSTETVHVFKLSHPGPSSEGFMSSASPTARDRAFDQSSPSPEADEMAGEMGTSDLSGRKHNGTLMGMIRRTSQNFGTTFASKVGGYLPKGVSEMWEPARDFAWIRLPKPNQGAGGNGNPGPLRSVVAMSSNTPQVMVVTSDGNFYVFNIDLSKGGEGTLTKQYSVLDANDRLGYSGIDY
;
A
#
# COMPACT_ATOMS: atom_id res chain seq x y z
N MET A 1 21.61 -5.85 17.62
CA MET A 1 20.15 -5.60 17.80
C MET A 1 19.51 -5.66 16.43
N ALA A 2 18.50 -6.52 16.22
CA ALA A 2 17.83 -6.61 14.92
C ALA A 2 16.66 -5.61 14.88
N MET A 3 16.47 -4.97 13.73
CA MET A 3 15.30 -4.17 13.44
C MET A 3 14.16 -5.10 13.02
N ASN A 4 13.06 -5.10 13.76
CA ASN A 4 11.91 -5.94 13.48
C ASN A 4 10.88 -5.22 12.61
N PHE A 5 10.69 -3.93 12.84
CA PHE A 5 9.66 -3.15 12.14
C PHE A 5 10.03 -1.66 12.14
N VAL A 6 9.60 -0.95 11.11
CA VAL A 6 9.78 0.49 10.97
C VAL A 6 8.55 1.12 10.31
N THR A 7 8.12 2.26 10.82
CA THR A 7 6.98 3.00 10.29
C THR A 7 7.11 4.50 10.56
N PHE A 8 6.57 5.30 9.65
CA PHE A 8 6.33 6.72 9.92
C PHE A 8 4.97 6.88 10.61
N ASN A 9 4.80 7.95 11.37
CA ASN A 9 3.49 8.36 11.85
C ASN A 9 2.64 8.94 10.70
N GLN A 10 1.39 9.27 10.97
CA GLN A 10 0.38 9.60 9.96
C GLN A 10 0.67 10.92 9.20
N ASP A 11 1.48 11.82 9.75
CA ASP A 11 1.90 13.09 9.13
C ASP A 11 3.38 13.12 8.74
N TYR A 12 4.09 11.98 8.88
CA TYR A 12 5.50 11.77 8.55
C TYR A 12 6.50 12.61 9.37
N SER A 13 6.05 13.25 10.44
CA SER A 13 6.91 14.05 11.33
C SER A 13 7.76 13.20 12.28
N TYR A 14 7.39 11.94 12.48
CA TYR A 14 8.10 10.99 13.31
C TYR A 14 8.31 9.65 12.62
N LEU A 15 9.40 9.00 13.00
CA LEU A 15 9.78 7.65 12.60
C LEU A 15 9.89 6.77 13.84
N ALA A 16 9.18 5.64 13.87
CA ALA A 16 9.29 4.64 14.91
C ALA A 16 10.00 3.39 14.41
N VAL A 17 10.89 2.86 15.23
CA VAL A 17 11.70 1.66 14.94
C VAL A 17 11.54 0.67 16.08
N ALA A 18 10.93 -0.47 15.79
CA ALA A 18 10.84 -1.60 16.71
C ALA A 18 12.06 -2.51 16.54
N THR A 19 12.60 -2.98 17.65
CA THR A 19 13.79 -3.81 17.65
C THR A 19 13.64 -5.01 18.58
N SER A 20 14.56 -5.95 18.50
CA SER A 20 14.63 -7.09 19.42
C SER A 20 14.94 -6.70 20.88
N LYS A 21 15.28 -5.43 21.13
CA LYS A 21 15.55 -4.88 22.47
C LYS A 21 14.89 -3.51 22.61
N GLY A 22 13.56 -3.46 22.63
CA GLY A 22 12.80 -2.23 22.79
C GLY A 22 12.51 -1.51 21.48
N PHE A 23 12.24 -0.21 21.56
CA PHE A 23 11.94 0.62 20.40
C PHE A 23 12.50 2.03 20.52
N ARG A 24 12.62 2.70 19.38
CA ARG A 24 13.08 4.09 19.26
C ARG A 24 12.10 4.91 18.46
N ILE A 25 11.98 6.19 18.82
CA ILE A 25 11.23 7.18 18.06
C ILE A 25 12.17 8.34 17.73
N PHE A 26 12.14 8.74 16.45
CA PHE A 26 12.93 9.85 15.95
C PHE A 26 11.98 10.92 15.39
N THR A 27 12.34 12.19 15.52
CA THR A 27 11.80 13.25 14.67
C THR A 27 12.44 13.12 13.29
N THR A 28 11.69 13.46 12.23
CA THR A 28 12.21 13.38 10.86
C THR A 28 12.90 14.67 10.41
N GLU A 29 12.44 15.83 10.89
CA GLU A 29 12.95 17.18 10.57
C GLU A 29 12.95 18.12 11.78
N PRO A 30 14.12 18.42 12.37
CA PRO A 30 15.44 17.80 12.16
C PRO A 30 15.46 16.36 12.65
N PHE A 31 16.30 15.51 12.02
CA PHE A 31 16.43 14.13 12.47
C PHE A 31 17.12 14.06 13.82
N ALA A 32 16.37 13.61 14.83
CA ALA A 32 16.87 13.45 16.19
C ALA A 32 16.11 12.35 16.93
N LYS A 33 16.80 11.63 17.82
CA LYS A 33 16.18 10.63 18.68
C LYS A 33 15.33 11.34 19.75
N SER A 34 14.02 11.15 19.71
CA SER A 34 13.05 11.74 20.66
C SER A 34 12.76 10.82 21.84
N TYR A 35 12.75 9.51 21.62
CA TYR A 35 12.44 8.53 22.66
C TYR A 35 13.16 7.20 22.41
N GLU A 36 13.53 6.52 23.47
CA GLU A 36 14.11 5.17 23.43
C GLU A 36 13.71 4.38 24.67
N THR A 37 13.38 3.11 24.47
CA THR A 37 13.33 2.09 25.53
C THR A 37 14.17 0.89 25.09
N LYS A 38 14.76 0.22 26.08
CA LYS A 38 15.58 -0.97 25.85
C LYS A 38 14.89 -2.24 26.37
N ASP A 39 13.60 -2.16 26.66
CA ASP A 39 12.85 -3.24 27.26
C ASP A 39 12.00 -3.98 26.25
N GLY A 40 12.16 -5.29 26.23
CA GLY A 40 11.31 -6.21 25.47
C GLY A 40 11.69 -6.34 23.99
N ASN A 41 11.21 -7.40 23.38
CA ASN A 41 11.26 -7.62 21.95
C ASN A 41 9.95 -7.08 21.34
N ILE A 42 10.04 -6.04 20.54
CA ILE A 42 8.88 -5.39 19.93
C ILE A 42 8.78 -5.84 18.48
N ALA A 43 7.69 -6.52 18.13
CA ALA A 43 7.46 -7.00 16.78
C ALA A 43 6.92 -5.90 15.86
N ILE A 44 5.94 -5.10 16.33
CA ILE A 44 5.30 -4.01 15.58
C ILE A 44 5.16 -2.82 16.51
N ILE A 45 5.33 -1.62 15.97
CA ILE A 45 5.05 -0.35 16.63
C ILE A 45 4.23 0.54 15.70
N GLU A 46 3.19 1.19 16.23
CA GLU A 46 2.44 2.25 15.55
C GLU A 46 2.23 3.43 16.50
N MET A 47 2.39 4.64 15.96
CA MET A 47 2.19 5.89 16.70
C MET A 47 0.84 6.51 16.38
N LEU A 48 0.26 7.23 17.33
CA LEU A 48 -0.91 8.07 17.07
C LEU A 48 -0.44 9.51 16.83
N PHE A 49 -0.17 9.87 15.59
CA PHE A 49 0.40 11.18 15.23
C PHE A 49 1.64 11.52 16.07
N SER A 50 1.76 12.77 16.51
CA SER A 50 2.83 13.26 17.40
C SER A 50 2.47 13.15 18.89
N THR A 51 1.46 12.34 19.26
CA THR A 51 1.07 12.13 20.65
C THR A 51 2.03 11.17 21.37
N SER A 52 1.92 11.08 22.68
CA SER A 52 2.68 10.11 23.47
C SER A 52 2.11 8.68 23.46
N LEU A 53 1.04 8.43 22.70
CA LEU A 53 0.40 7.13 22.61
C LEU A 53 1.05 6.28 21.52
N VAL A 54 1.49 5.09 21.89
CA VAL A 54 2.03 4.07 20.98
C VAL A 54 1.34 2.73 21.20
N ALA A 55 1.10 2.03 20.10
CA ALA A 55 0.64 0.65 20.08
C ALA A 55 1.80 -0.28 19.79
N LEU A 56 2.03 -1.28 20.62
CA LEU A 56 3.13 -2.21 20.56
C LEU A 56 2.64 -3.64 20.47
N ILE A 57 3.18 -4.43 19.56
CA ILE A 57 3.04 -5.89 19.57
C ILE A 57 4.30 -6.47 20.20
N LEU A 58 4.19 -6.99 21.41
CA LEU A 58 5.29 -7.54 22.21
C LEU A 58 5.56 -9.00 21.90
N SER A 59 4.48 -9.76 21.70
CA SER A 59 4.48 -11.14 21.24
C SER A 59 3.46 -11.26 20.12
N PRO A 60 3.49 -12.33 19.31
CA PRO A 60 2.66 -12.40 18.10
C PRO A 60 1.18 -12.09 18.31
N ARG A 61 0.65 -12.28 19.53
CA ARG A 61 -0.77 -12.14 19.83
C ARG A 61 -1.10 -11.08 20.89
N ARG A 62 -0.10 -10.37 21.43
CA ARG A 62 -0.28 -9.44 22.54
C ARG A 62 -0.04 -8.01 22.09
N LEU A 63 -1.10 -7.21 22.12
CA LEU A 63 -1.06 -5.77 21.93
C LEU A 63 -0.97 -5.06 23.27
N GLN A 64 -0.10 -4.08 23.36
CA GLN A 64 0.01 -3.16 24.47
C GLN A 64 -0.10 -1.72 23.97
N ILE A 65 -1.00 -0.94 24.56
CA ILE A 65 -1.09 0.50 24.35
C ILE A 65 -0.36 1.20 25.50
N THR A 66 0.64 2.00 25.16
CA THR A 66 1.52 2.63 26.15
C THR A 66 1.57 4.15 25.94
N ASN A 67 1.65 4.88 27.04
CA ASN A 67 1.96 6.31 27.03
C ASN A 67 3.46 6.51 27.29
N THR A 68 4.19 6.93 26.28
CA THR A 68 5.65 7.11 26.36
C THR A 68 6.07 8.23 27.30
N LYS A 69 5.24 9.29 27.45
CA LYS A 69 5.54 10.40 28.36
C LYS A 69 5.36 10.00 29.83
N ARG A 70 4.34 9.20 30.14
CA ARG A 70 4.05 8.71 31.51
C ARG A 70 4.76 7.39 31.80
N GLN A 71 5.35 6.75 30.80
CA GLN A 71 5.96 5.42 30.90
C GLN A 71 5.02 4.38 31.52
N SER A 72 3.74 4.45 31.16
CA SER A 72 2.70 3.59 31.72
C SER A 72 1.90 2.90 30.63
N THR A 73 1.56 1.65 30.87
CA THR A 73 0.65 0.88 30.03
C THR A 73 -0.78 1.34 30.29
N ILE A 74 -1.52 1.66 29.25
CA ILE A 74 -2.91 2.08 29.28
C ILE A 74 -3.83 0.87 29.18
N CYS A 75 -3.53 -0.04 28.24
CA CYS A 75 -4.35 -1.19 27.94
C CYS A 75 -3.51 -2.33 27.35
N GLU A 76 -3.93 -3.56 27.63
CA GLU A 76 -3.39 -4.77 27.02
C GLU A 76 -4.54 -5.62 26.46
N LEU A 77 -4.34 -6.12 25.23
CA LEU A 77 -5.29 -7.02 24.57
C LEU A 77 -4.55 -8.25 24.06
N THR A 78 -5.20 -9.40 24.19
CA THR A 78 -4.69 -10.67 23.63
C THR A 78 -5.63 -11.18 22.57
N PHE A 79 -5.08 -11.58 21.43
CA PHE A 79 -5.81 -12.03 20.25
C PHE A 79 -5.73 -13.55 20.07
N PRO A 80 -6.69 -14.17 19.36
CA PRO A 80 -6.68 -15.61 19.13
C PRO A 80 -5.53 -16.09 18.24
N THR A 81 -5.15 -15.29 17.25
CA THR A 81 -4.06 -15.58 16.29
C THR A 81 -3.04 -14.45 16.24
N THR A 82 -2.01 -14.61 15.42
CA THR A 82 -0.94 -13.62 15.23
C THR A 82 -1.50 -12.29 14.71
N VAL A 83 -1.07 -11.19 15.30
CA VAL A 83 -1.32 -9.85 14.80
C VAL A 83 -0.28 -9.52 13.73
N LEU A 84 -0.72 -9.23 12.53
CA LEU A 84 0.13 -8.96 11.37
C LEU A 84 0.32 -7.47 11.10
N ALA A 85 -0.66 -6.65 11.47
CA ALA A 85 -0.53 -5.19 11.40
C ALA A 85 -1.44 -4.50 12.43
N VAL A 86 -1.03 -3.30 12.79
CA VAL A 86 -1.81 -2.37 13.63
C VAL A 86 -1.92 -1.06 12.85
N LYS A 87 -3.11 -0.45 12.82
CA LYS A 87 -3.33 0.88 12.24
C LYS A 87 -4.10 1.75 13.22
N LEU A 88 -3.73 3.02 13.31
CA LEU A 88 -4.31 3.99 14.23
C LEU A 88 -4.71 5.27 13.51
N ASN A 89 -5.84 5.82 13.93
CA ASN A 89 -6.15 7.22 13.76
C ASN A 89 -6.84 7.75 15.04
N ARG A 90 -7.29 9.00 15.06
CA ARG A 90 -7.88 9.61 16.27
C ARG A 90 -9.24 9.01 16.69
N LYS A 91 -9.83 8.15 15.86
CA LYS A 91 -11.14 7.52 16.13
C LYS A 91 -11.03 6.02 16.32
N ARG A 92 -10.12 5.37 15.59
CA ARG A 92 -10.08 3.89 15.48
C ARG A 92 -8.69 3.32 15.75
N LEU A 93 -8.71 2.17 16.36
CA LEU A 93 -7.60 1.22 16.41
C LEU A 93 -8.01 -0.01 15.61
N VAL A 94 -7.23 -0.36 14.61
CA VAL A 94 -7.47 -1.49 13.72
C VAL A 94 -6.37 -2.52 13.92
N ILE A 95 -6.77 -3.76 14.21
CA ILE A 95 -5.87 -4.90 14.37
C ILE A 95 -6.13 -5.86 13.24
N VAL A 96 -5.09 -6.18 12.48
CA VAL A 96 -5.17 -7.05 11.31
C VAL A 96 -4.53 -8.39 11.64
N GLN A 97 -5.29 -9.45 11.49
CA GLN A 97 -4.85 -10.84 11.49
C GLN A 97 -4.96 -11.42 10.07
N GLU A 98 -4.59 -12.65 9.87
CA GLU A 98 -4.62 -13.27 8.56
C GLU A 98 -6.04 -13.37 7.96
N ASP A 99 -7.01 -13.76 8.78
CA ASP A 99 -8.40 -14.03 8.39
C ASP A 99 -9.43 -13.06 8.98
N ARG A 100 -9.00 -12.10 9.82
CA ARG A 100 -9.88 -11.17 10.54
C ARG A 100 -9.26 -9.81 10.74
N ILE A 101 -10.13 -8.80 10.79
CA ILE A 101 -9.77 -7.43 11.15
C ILE A 101 -10.69 -6.98 12.29
N TYR A 102 -10.09 -6.53 13.39
CA TYR A 102 -10.83 -6.00 14.54
C TYR A 102 -10.78 -4.49 14.54
N LEU A 103 -11.94 -3.86 14.70
CA LEU A 103 -12.10 -2.41 14.83
C LEU A 103 -12.45 -2.06 16.27
N TYR A 104 -11.60 -1.28 16.90
CA TYR A 104 -11.81 -0.74 18.25
C TYR A 104 -12.02 0.77 18.19
N ASP A 105 -12.82 1.27 19.11
CA ASP A 105 -12.84 2.68 19.48
C ASP A 105 -11.56 3.00 20.27
N ILE A 106 -10.77 3.98 19.79
CA ILE A 106 -9.47 4.26 20.40
C ILE A 106 -9.57 4.94 21.78
N GLN A 107 -10.68 5.61 22.06
CA GLN A 107 -10.87 6.32 23.33
C GLN A 107 -11.30 5.38 24.45
N THR A 108 -12.18 4.44 24.14
CA THR A 108 -12.78 3.51 25.12
C THR A 108 -12.16 2.12 25.08
N MET A 109 -11.37 1.81 24.06
CA MET A 109 -10.81 0.48 23.78
C MET A 109 -11.88 -0.62 23.66
N LYS A 110 -13.11 -0.23 23.32
CA LYS A 110 -14.23 -1.14 23.09
C LYS A 110 -14.15 -1.70 21.67
N LEU A 111 -14.31 -3.02 21.55
CA LEU A 111 -14.47 -3.67 20.23
C LEU A 111 -15.81 -3.21 19.62
N LEU A 112 -15.74 -2.60 18.45
CA LEU A 112 -16.92 -2.12 17.72
C LEU A 112 -17.38 -3.13 16.67
N TYR A 113 -16.45 -3.71 15.92
CA TYR A 113 -16.75 -4.59 14.81
C TYR A 113 -15.63 -5.59 14.55
N THR A 114 -15.99 -6.75 14.00
CA THR A 114 -15.04 -7.75 13.49
C THR A 114 -15.37 -8.04 12.05
N ILE A 115 -14.40 -7.85 11.17
CA ILE A 115 -14.51 -8.16 9.75
C ILE A 115 -13.87 -9.53 9.51
N GLU A 116 -14.59 -10.45 8.90
CA GLU A 116 -14.01 -11.67 8.36
C GLU A 116 -13.41 -11.36 6.98
N SER A 117 -12.17 -11.73 6.76
CA SER A 117 -11.48 -11.48 5.50
C SER A 117 -10.97 -12.78 4.87
N SER A 118 -10.63 -12.72 3.59
CA SER A 118 -9.82 -13.75 2.95
C SER A 118 -8.43 -13.81 3.58
N PRO A 119 -7.72 -14.96 3.48
CA PRO A 119 -6.34 -15.05 3.95
C PRO A 119 -5.48 -13.90 3.42
N ASN A 120 -4.94 -13.11 4.35
CA ASN A 120 -4.16 -11.90 4.07
C ASN A 120 -2.84 -11.92 4.85
N PRO A 121 -1.92 -12.84 4.55
CA PRO A 121 -0.67 -12.99 5.31
C PRO A 121 0.25 -11.78 5.21
N SER A 122 0.09 -10.96 4.17
CA SER A 122 0.83 -9.71 4.00
C SER A 122 0.16 -8.50 4.69
N ALA A 123 -0.94 -8.70 5.40
CA ALA A 123 -1.72 -7.66 6.09
C ALA A 123 -2.03 -6.43 5.21
N ILE A 124 -2.35 -6.67 3.94
CA ILE A 124 -2.65 -5.60 2.98
C ILE A 124 -3.91 -4.87 3.44
N CYS A 125 -3.72 -3.68 3.99
CA CYS A 125 -4.78 -2.79 4.43
C CYS A 125 -4.25 -1.35 4.57
N SER A 126 -5.15 -0.38 4.55
CA SER A 126 -4.83 1.01 4.87
C SER A 126 -6.00 1.64 5.61
N LEU A 127 -5.70 2.34 6.70
CA LEU A 127 -6.65 3.15 7.45
C LEU A 127 -6.39 4.62 7.15
N SER A 128 -7.43 5.36 6.82
CA SER A 128 -7.33 6.80 6.63
C SER A 128 -6.84 7.50 7.91
N PRO A 129 -5.85 8.41 7.82
CA PRO A 129 -5.49 9.29 8.93
C PRO A 129 -6.62 10.24 9.35
N SER A 130 -7.52 10.59 8.43
CA SER A 130 -8.64 11.50 8.67
C SER A 130 -9.62 10.96 9.71
N SER A 131 -10.15 11.87 10.53
CA SER A 131 -11.21 11.56 11.49
C SER A 131 -12.62 11.65 10.89
N ASP A 132 -12.76 12.39 9.80
CA ASP A 132 -14.04 12.62 9.12
C ASP A 132 -14.25 11.59 8.01
N ASN A 133 -13.25 11.42 7.15
CA ASN A 133 -13.21 10.36 6.13
C ASN A 133 -12.51 9.12 6.70
N CYS A 134 -13.11 8.50 7.70
CA CYS A 134 -12.49 7.41 8.46
C CYS A 134 -12.70 6.06 7.77
N TYR A 135 -12.05 5.87 6.63
CA TYR A 135 -12.17 4.66 5.81
C TYR A 135 -11.06 3.65 6.10
N LEU A 136 -11.45 2.38 6.13
CA LEU A 136 -10.54 1.24 6.07
C LEU A 136 -10.68 0.59 4.70
N VAL A 137 -9.55 0.36 4.04
CA VAL A 137 -9.50 -0.34 2.74
C VAL A 137 -8.68 -1.61 2.86
N TYR A 138 -9.17 -2.70 2.27
CA TYR A 138 -8.53 -4.02 2.30
C TYR A 138 -8.98 -4.85 1.10
N PRO A 139 -8.28 -5.97 0.76
CA PRO A 139 -8.69 -6.84 -0.33
C PRO A 139 -10.10 -7.39 -0.11
N LEU A 140 -10.92 -7.38 -1.17
CA LEU A 140 -12.29 -7.91 -1.09
C LEU A 140 -12.26 -9.39 -0.68
N PRO A 141 -12.98 -9.79 0.39
CA PRO A 141 -13.07 -11.18 0.79
C PRO A 141 -13.76 -12.05 -0.27
N GLN A 142 -13.10 -13.13 -0.67
CA GLN A 142 -13.61 -14.10 -1.63
C GLN A 142 -14.10 -15.34 -0.91
N LYS A 143 -15.40 -15.63 -1.01
CA LYS A 143 -16.00 -16.83 -0.41
C LYS A 143 -15.53 -18.08 -1.13
N ALA A 144 -15.26 -19.12 -0.35
CA ALA A 144 -15.00 -20.44 -0.90
C ALA A 144 -16.25 -20.94 -1.68
N PRO A 145 -16.08 -21.61 -2.83
CA PRO A 145 -17.21 -22.25 -3.50
C PRO A 145 -17.84 -23.28 -2.55
N PRO A 146 -19.17 -23.50 -2.61
CA PRO A 146 -19.82 -24.50 -1.80
C PRO A 146 -19.18 -25.88 -2.09
N ALA A 147 -18.82 -26.59 -1.02
CA ALA A 147 -18.23 -27.92 -1.17
C ALA A 147 -19.23 -28.85 -1.92
N PRO A 148 -18.79 -29.62 -2.92
CA PRO A 148 -19.66 -30.49 -3.69
C PRO A 148 -20.28 -31.63 -2.86
N PHE A 149 -19.76 -31.87 -1.66
CA PHE A 149 -20.26 -32.87 -0.71
C PHE A 149 -20.43 -32.25 0.67
N ASN A 150 -21.49 -32.63 1.40
CA ASN A 150 -21.63 -32.28 2.80
C ASN A 150 -20.46 -32.90 3.58
N PRO A 151 -19.64 -32.10 4.26
CA PRO A 151 -18.55 -32.65 5.07
C PRO A 151 -19.14 -33.55 6.18
N PRO A 152 -18.44 -34.61 6.61
CA PRO A 152 -18.84 -35.42 7.75
C PRO A 152 -19.09 -34.53 8.98
N ALA A 153 -20.03 -34.88 9.84
CA ALA A 153 -20.43 -34.11 11.02
C ALA A 153 -19.26 -33.78 11.99
N HIS A 154 -18.13 -34.46 11.88
CA HIS A 154 -16.92 -34.25 12.68
C HIS A 154 -15.77 -33.56 11.92
N ALA A 155 -16.00 -33.15 10.68
CA ALA A 155 -14.96 -32.40 9.95
C ALA A 155 -14.78 -31.01 10.60
N PRO A 156 -13.54 -30.54 10.76
CA PRO A 156 -13.33 -29.16 11.22
C PRO A 156 -14.02 -28.21 10.24
N PRO A 157 -14.59 -27.08 10.75
CA PRO A 157 -15.23 -26.12 9.88
C PRO A 157 -14.27 -25.70 8.78
N GLY A 158 -14.68 -25.92 7.53
CA GLY A 158 -13.91 -25.53 6.35
C GLY A 158 -13.68 -24.02 6.33
N THR A 159 -12.60 -23.57 5.71
CA THR A 159 -12.34 -22.13 5.51
C THR A 159 -13.48 -21.53 4.71
N THR A 160 -14.12 -20.51 5.27
CA THR A 160 -15.24 -19.80 4.62
C THR A 160 -14.78 -18.91 3.46
N HIS A 161 -13.48 -18.55 3.44
CA HIS A 161 -12.88 -17.69 2.45
C HIS A 161 -11.62 -18.30 1.84
N ILE A 162 -11.37 -17.99 0.58
CA ILE A 162 -10.16 -18.40 -0.17
C ILE A 162 -9.25 -17.19 -0.38
N SER A 163 -7.98 -17.46 -0.68
CA SER A 163 -7.02 -16.40 -1.02
C SER A 163 -7.50 -15.60 -2.21
N PRO A 164 -7.37 -14.25 -2.19
CA PRO A 164 -7.81 -13.41 -3.29
C PRO A 164 -7.06 -13.75 -4.58
N THR A 165 -7.78 -13.94 -5.66
CA THR A 165 -7.24 -14.18 -7.01
C THR A 165 -7.25 -12.93 -7.87
N SER A 166 -8.05 -11.93 -7.48
CA SER A 166 -8.17 -10.62 -8.14
C SER A 166 -7.71 -9.49 -7.23
N GLY A 167 -7.47 -8.32 -7.81
CA GLY A 167 -7.09 -7.10 -7.10
C GLY A 167 -8.28 -6.19 -6.82
N GLU A 168 -9.36 -6.75 -6.32
CA GLU A 168 -10.53 -5.99 -5.86
C GLU A 168 -10.27 -5.46 -4.45
N VAL A 169 -10.66 -4.20 -4.21
CA VAL A 169 -10.52 -3.50 -2.92
C VAL A 169 -11.90 -3.19 -2.37
N LEU A 170 -12.14 -3.53 -1.11
CA LEU A 170 -13.34 -3.10 -0.40
C LEU A 170 -13.04 -1.83 0.39
N ILE A 171 -13.93 -0.83 0.29
CA ILE A 171 -13.93 0.40 1.06
C ILE A 171 -14.96 0.25 2.18
N PHE A 172 -14.50 0.35 3.42
CA PHE A 172 -15.32 0.20 4.64
C PHE A 172 -15.35 1.51 5.42
N ASP A 173 -16.53 2.03 5.73
CA ASP A 173 -16.72 3.17 6.62
C ASP A 173 -16.64 2.69 8.07
N THR A 174 -15.58 3.08 8.76
CA THR A 174 -15.36 2.66 10.14
C THR A 174 -16.18 3.46 11.15
N LEU A 175 -16.80 4.56 10.76
CA LEU A 175 -17.72 5.32 11.62
C LEU A 175 -19.11 4.71 11.60
N LYS A 176 -19.60 4.38 10.42
CA LYS A 176 -20.91 3.72 10.20
C LYS A 176 -20.86 2.21 10.38
N LEU A 177 -19.66 1.62 10.38
CA LEU A 177 -19.41 0.17 10.46
C LEU A 177 -20.06 -0.62 9.31
N GLU A 178 -19.98 -0.09 8.10
CA GLU A 178 -20.56 -0.70 6.90
C GLU A 178 -19.59 -0.66 5.70
N ALA A 179 -19.73 -1.64 4.82
CA ALA A 179 -19.06 -1.63 3.51
C ALA A 179 -19.76 -0.64 2.59
N ILE A 180 -19.00 0.28 1.99
CA ILE A 180 -19.57 1.32 1.12
C ILE A 180 -19.43 0.94 -0.34
N ASN A 181 -18.22 0.52 -0.75
CA ASN A 181 -17.92 0.34 -2.17
C ASN A 181 -16.87 -0.76 -2.40
N VAL A 182 -16.87 -1.30 -3.61
CA VAL A 182 -15.84 -2.24 -4.09
C VAL A 182 -15.22 -1.66 -5.36
N VAL A 183 -13.90 -1.58 -5.38
CA VAL A 183 -13.11 -1.07 -6.51
C VAL A 183 -12.39 -2.22 -7.20
N GLU A 184 -12.67 -2.47 -8.47
CA GLU A 184 -11.92 -3.42 -9.31
C GLU A 184 -10.57 -2.80 -9.73
N ALA A 185 -9.60 -2.78 -8.80
CA ALA A 185 -8.36 -2.07 -9.01
C ALA A 185 -7.40 -2.79 -9.95
N HIS A 186 -7.26 -4.11 -9.82
CA HIS A 186 -6.33 -4.91 -10.63
C HIS A 186 -6.92 -6.28 -10.97
N ARG A 187 -6.39 -6.89 -12.05
CA ARG A 187 -6.75 -8.27 -12.44
C ARG A 187 -6.07 -9.33 -11.58
N SER A 188 -4.89 -9.05 -11.07
CA SER A 188 -4.11 -9.92 -10.18
C SER A 188 -4.18 -9.44 -8.73
N PRO A 189 -3.84 -10.28 -7.75
CA PRO A 189 -3.92 -9.95 -6.34
C PRO A 189 -3.19 -8.66 -5.98
N LEU A 190 -3.65 -7.97 -4.95
CA LEU A 190 -3.02 -6.77 -4.43
C LEU A 190 -1.71 -7.10 -3.72
N ALA A 191 -0.73 -6.19 -3.82
CA ALA A 191 0.51 -6.24 -3.06
C ALA A 191 0.63 -5.05 -2.10
N CYS A 192 0.08 -3.89 -2.47
CA CYS A 192 0.16 -2.69 -1.65
C CYS A 192 -1.04 -1.78 -1.90
N ILE A 193 -1.54 -1.17 -0.83
CA ILE A 193 -2.58 -0.13 -0.87
C ILE A 193 -2.23 0.98 0.10
N ALA A 194 -2.58 2.22 -0.26
CA ALA A 194 -2.37 3.40 0.59
C ALA A 194 -3.50 4.41 0.41
N LEU A 195 -3.97 4.98 1.50
CA LEU A 195 -4.86 6.15 1.52
C LEU A 195 -4.04 7.42 1.74
N ASN A 196 -4.49 8.53 1.16
CA ASN A 196 -3.91 9.84 1.45
C ASN A 196 -4.33 10.37 2.84
N GLY A 197 -3.76 11.49 3.26
CA GLY A 197 -4.02 12.10 4.58
C GLY A 197 -5.49 12.42 4.83
N ASP A 198 -6.21 12.87 3.82
CA ASP A 198 -7.63 13.26 3.91
C ASP A 198 -8.60 12.08 3.73
N GLY A 199 -8.12 10.90 3.34
CA GLY A 199 -8.95 9.73 3.08
C GLY A 199 -9.79 9.83 1.80
N THR A 200 -9.40 10.69 0.85
CA THR A 200 -10.13 10.94 -0.40
C THR A 200 -9.52 10.25 -1.62
N LEU A 201 -8.27 9.79 -1.51
CA LEU A 201 -7.55 9.09 -2.57
C LEU A 201 -7.03 7.74 -2.09
N LEU A 202 -7.15 6.74 -2.95
CA LEU A 202 -6.68 5.37 -2.75
C LEU A 202 -5.67 5.00 -3.85
N ALA A 203 -4.41 4.77 -3.48
CA ALA A 203 -3.41 4.20 -4.36
C ALA A 203 -3.35 2.67 -4.21
N THR A 204 -3.23 1.96 -5.33
CA THR A 204 -3.22 0.49 -5.38
C THR A 204 -2.12 -0.03 -6.30
N ALA A 205 -1.52 -1.14 -5.90
CA ALA A 205 -0.58 -1.92 -6.71
C ALA A 205 -0.88 -3.41 -6.58
N SER A 206 -0.79 -4.14 -7.69
CA SER A 206 -0.89 -5.59 -7.69
C SER A 206 0.46 -6.25 -7.39
N ASP A 207 0.46 -7.56 -7.26
CA ASP A 207 1.64 -8.42 -7.13
C ASP A 207 2.68 -8.24 -8.25
N LYS A 208 2.22 -7.95 -9.47
CA LYS A 208 3.10 -7.60 -10.60
C LYS A 208 3.82 -6.28 -10.39
N GLY A 209 3.23 -5.31 -9.72
CA GLY A 209 3.83 -4.02 -9.39
C GLY A 209 4.29 -3.17 -10.59
N THR A 210 3.82 -3.45 -11.80
CA THR A 210 4.16 -2.68 -13.00
C THR A 210 3.33 -1.43 -13.15
N ILE A 211 2.07 -1.48 -12.70
CA ILE A 211 1.08 -0.41 -12.81
C ILE A 211 0.59 -0.02 -11.40
N ILE A 212 0.59 1.27 -11.16
CA ILE A 212 -0.01 1.88 -9.97
C ILE A 212 -1.28 2.61 -10.41
N ARG A 213 -2.37 2.44 -9.68
CA ARG A 213 -3.63 3.13 -9.94
C ARG A 213 -4.06 3.93 -8.74
N VAL A 214 -4.68 5.09 -9.01
CA VAL A 214 -5.25 5.95 -7.96
C VAL A 214 -6.73 6.15 -8.24
N PHE A 215 -7.53 5.99 -7.19
CA PHE A 215 -8.98 6.09 -7.22
C PHE A 215 -9.47 7.14 -6.24
N SER A 216 -10.62 7.75 -6.52
CA SER A 216 -11.35 8.55 -5.53
C SER A 216 -11.97 7.67 -4.46
N VAL A 217 -12.10 8.19 -3.24
CA VAL A 217 -12.76 7.53 -2.11
C VAL A 217 -13.84 8.49 -1.60
N PRO A 218 -15.07 8.03 -1.38
CA PRO A 218 -15.52 6.63 -1.41
C PRO A 218 -16.00 6.14 -2.79
N ASP A 219 -16.09 6.97 -3.81
CA ASP A 219 -16.78 6.70 -5.07
C ASP A 219 -16.11 5.62 -5.94
N GLY A 220 -14.79 5.42 -5.78
CA GLY A 220 -14.05 4.40 -6.51
C GLY A 220 -13.78 4.72 -7.97
N HIS A 221 -13.90 6.01 -8.39
CA HIS A 221 -13.55 6.41 -9.75
C HIS A 221 -12.04 6.38 -9.95
N LYS A 222 -11.58 5.76 -11.04
CA LYS A 222 -10.18 5.76 -11.42
C LYS A 222 -9.75 7.15 -11.88
N LEU A 223 -8.82 7.78 -11.13
CA LEU A 223 -8.32 9.13 -11.42
C LEU A 223 -6.99 9.09 -12.17
N TYR A 224 -6.07 8.20 -11.77
CA TYR A 224 -4.74 8.13 -12.36
C TYR A 224 -4.30 6.68 -12.59
N GLN A 225 -3.45 6.51 -13.59
CA GLN A 225 -2.77 5.26 -13.87
C GLN A 225 -1.32 5.54 -14.25
N PHE A 226 -0.39 4.95 -13.50
CA PHE A 226 1.04 5.17 -13.66
C PHE A 226 1.75 3.87 -14.00
N ARG A 227 2.77 3.97 -14.85
CA ARG A 227 3.67 2.87 -15.16
C ARG A 227 4.94 3.00 -14.32
N ARG A 228 5.13 2.11 -13.33
CA ARG A 228 6.35 2.02 -12.53
C ARG A 228 7.51 1.45 -13.37
N GLY A 229 7.24 0.44 -14.18
CA GLY A 229 8.22 -0.20 -15.04
C GLY A 229 7.60 -1.29 -15.91
N SER A 230 8.40 -1.89 -16.80
CA SER A 230 8.00 -3.02 -17.65
C SER A 230 8.16 -4.37 -16.95
N MET A 231 9.19 -4.51 -16.11
CA MET A 231 9.45 -5.76 -15.37
C MET A 231 8.64 -5.84 -14.09
N PRO A 232 8.10 -7.03 -13.74
CA PRO A 232 7.44 -7.23 -12.45
C PRO A 232 8.39 -6.92 -11.29
N SER A 233 7.85 -6.31 -10.23
CA SER A 233 8.62 -6.00 -9.02
C SER A 233 7.66 -5.80 -7.86
N ARG A 234 7.96 -6.41 -6.73
CA ARG A 234 7.17 -6.26 -5.51
C ARG A 234 7.21 -4.81 -5.02
N ILE A 235 6.04 -4.23 -4.81
CA ILE A 235 5.91 -2.92 -4.18
C ILE A 235 6.01 -3.10 -2.67
N TYR A 236 6.86 -2.31 -2.02
CA TYR A 236 7.06 -2.36 -0.57
C TYR A 236 6.27 -1.30 0.17
N SER A 237 6.23 -0.09 -0.36
CA SER A 237 5.58 1.03 0.29
C SER A 237 5.08 2.05 -0.73
N MET A 238 3.93 2.64 -0.45
CA MET A 238 3.37 3.78 -1.17
C MET A 238 2.98 4.86 -0.17
N SER A 239 3.25 6.12 -0.49
CA SER A 239 2.96 7.26 0.36
C SER A 239 2.59 8.48 -0.46
N PHE A 240 1.48 9.12 -0.11
CA PHE A 240 1.14 10.44 -0.63
C PHE A 240 1.89 11.52 0.15
N ASN A 241 2.19 12.65 -0.49
CA ASN A 241 2.56 13.84 0.26
C ASN A 241 1.33 14.47 0.94
N THR A 242 1.55 15.38 1.88
CA THR A 242 0.47 15.98 2.67
C THR A 242 -0.57 16.74 1.83
N THR A 243 -0.16 17.33 0.70
CA THR A 243 -1.05 18.03 -0.22
C THR A 243 -1.70 17.12 -1.26
N SER A 244 -1.41 15.81 -1.23
CA SER A 244 -1.94 14.82 -2.18
C SER A 244 -1.68 15.15 -3.65
N THR A 245 -0.58 15.85 -3.94
CA THR A 245 -0.14 16.20 -5.30
C THR A 245 0.91 15.26 -5.86
N LEU A 246 1.53 14.47 -4.99
CA LEU A 246 2.57 13.50 -5.32
C LEU A 246 2.29 12.15 -4.66
N LEU A 247 2.67 11.08 -5.34
CA LEU A 247 2.67 9.71 -4.84
C LEU A 247 4.06 9.12 -4.97
N CYS A 248 4.65 8.71 -3.85
CA CYS A 248 5.95 8.06 -3.78
C CYS A 248 5.77 6.55 -3.65
N VAL A 249 6.53 5.76 -4.41
CA VAL A 249 6.41 4.30 -4.50
C VAL A 249 7.78 3.65 -4.44
N SER A 250 8.01 2.79 -3.47
CA SER A 250 9.22 1.95 -3.39
C SER A 250 8.95 0.51 -3.80
N SER A 251 9.95 -0.15 -4.35
CA SER A 251 9.84 -1.52 -4.84
C SER A 251 11.15 -2.29 -4.71
N SER A 252 11.14 -3.57 -5.01
CA SER A 252 12.33 -4.44 -4.96
C SER A 252 13.41 -4.11 -5.99
N THR A 253 13.20 -3.13 -6.86
CA THR A 253 14.22 -2.67 -7.83
C THR A 253 15.19 -1.64 -7.26
N GLU A 254 15.15 -1.34 -5.95
CA GLU A 254 15.98 -0.33 -5.29
C GLU A 254 15.80 1.09 -5.88
N THR A 255 14.75 1.29 -6.66
CA THR A 255 14.36 2.59 -7.19
C THR A 255 13.06 3.02 -6.54
N VAL A 256 13.04 4.24 -6.04
CA VAL A 256 11.82 4.90 -5.55
C VAL A 256 11.32 5.81 -6.66
N HIS A 257 10.07 5.63 -7.08
CA HIS A 257 9.42 6.43 -8.11
C HIS A 257 8.48 7.46 -7.47
N VAL A 258 8.47 8.66 -8.00
CA VAL A 258 7.57 9.74 -7.58
C VAL A 258 6.68 10.12 -8.75
N PHE A 259 5.37 10.01 -8.56
CA PHE A 259 4.36 10.32 -9.57
C PHE A 259 3.65 11.61 -9.22
N LYS A 260 3.39 12.46 -10.22
CA LYS A 260 2.66 13.71 -10.06
C LYS A 260 1.17 13.48 -10.30
N LEU A 261 0.37 13.86 -9.31
CA LEU A 261 -1.10 13.83 -9.36
C LEU A 261 -1.59 15.19 -9.86
N SER A 262 -1.38 15.47 -11.16
CA SER A 262 -1.91 16.68 -11.76
C SER A 262 -3.35 16.42 -12.20
N HIS A 263 -4.29 17.25 -11.74
CA HIS A 263 -5.61 17.30 -12.35
C HIS A 263 -5.43 17.68 -13.81
N PRO A 264 -6.12 17.03 -14.76
CA PRO A 264 -6.32 17.62 -16.07
C PRO A 264 -7.15 18.89 -15.83
N GLY A 265 -6.48 20.04 -15.75
CA GLY A 265 -7.15 21.33 -15.78
C GLY A 265 -7.96 21.44 -17.07
N PRO A 266 -9.05 22.23 -17.12
CA PRO A 266 -9.72 22.53 -18.36
C PRO A 266 -8.66 23.06 -19.32
N SER A 267 -8.54 22.42 -20.48
CA SER A 267 -7.62 22.76 -21.54
C SER A 267 -7.70 24.26 -21.84
N SER A 268 -6.73 25.04 -21.36
CA SER A 268 -6.44 26.35 -21.91
C SER A 268 -5.88 26.10 -23.30
N GLU A 269 -6.70 26.30 -24.31
CA GLU A 269 -6.27 26.41 -25.69
C GLU A 269 -5.15 27.44 -25.81
N GLY A 270 -4.09 27.05 -26.49
CA GLY A 270 -3.20 27.93 -27.18
C GLY A 270 -2.00 28.46 -26.38
N PHE A 271 -0.90 27.73 -26.45
CA PHE A 271 0.38 28.35 -26.76
C PHE A 271 1.31 27.29 -27.39
N MET A 272 1.47 27.38 -28.71
CA MET A 272 2.55 26.74 -29.44
C MET A 272 3.89 27.29 -28.92
N SER A 273 4.72 26.43 -28.38
CA SER A 273 6.15 26.70 -28.31
C SER A 273 6.89 25.43 -28.69
N SER A 274 7.33 25.43 -29.93
CA SER A 274 8.28 24.49 -30.50
C SER A 274 9.65 24.65 -29.85
N ALA A 275 10.11 23.63 -29.14
CA ALA A 275 11.52 23.42 -28.92
C ALA A 275 11.80 21.93 -28.83
N SER A 276 12.24 21.34 -29.94
CA SER A 276 12.85 20.03 -30.01
C SER A 276 14.27 20.11 -29.45
N PRO A 277 14.70 19.21 -28.57
CA PRO A 277 16.12 18.90 -28.46
C PRO A 277 16.49 17.75 -29.37
N THR A 278 17.47 18.02 -30.18
CA THR A 278 18.21 17.21 -31.13
C THR A 278 18.52 15.80 -30.62
N ALA A 279 18.26 14.88 -31.55
CA ALA A 279 18.78 13.53 -31.54
C ALA A 279 20.32 13.54 -31.49
N ARG A 280 20.87 12.70 -30.61
CA ARG A 280 22.22 12.17 -30.79
C ARG A 280 22.16 10.65 -30.75
N ASP A 281 22.59 10.12 -31.89
CA ASP A 281 22.82 8.75 -32.24
C ASP A 281 23.38 7.86 -31.12
N ARG A 282 22.77 6.70 -30.96
CA ARG A 282 23.49 5.44 -30.81
C ARG A 282 22.67 4.32 -31.44
N ALA A 283 23.10 3.94 -32.61
CA ALA A 283 22.82 2.66 -33.21
C ALA A 283 23.30 1.55 -32.28
N PHE A 284 22.48 0.59 -31.99
CA PHE A 284 22.87 -0.81 -31.90
C PHE A 284 21.62 -1.72 -31.94
N ASP A 285 21.60 -2.44 -33.01
CA ASP A 285 21.21 -3.82 -33.28
C ASP A 285 19.78 -4.28 -33.12
N GLN A 286 19.29 -4.72 -34.26
CA GLN A 286 18.09 -5.51 -34.51
C GLN A 286 18.26 -6.91 -33.91
N SER A 287 17.24 -7.36 -33.27
CA SER A 287 16.60 -8.67 -33.42
C SER A 287 15.92 -9.13 -32.17
N SER A 288 14.62 -9.16 -32.17
CA SER A 288 13.82 -10.28 -31.65
C SER A 288 12.33 -9.95 -31.59
N PRO A 289 11.51 -10.98 -31.76
CA PRO A 289 10.18 -10.87 -32.31
C PRO A 289 9.13 -10.50 -31.26
N SER A 290 8.05 -9.94 -31.76
CA SER A 290 6.79 -9.73 -31.04
C SER A 290 6.24 -11.06 -30.52
N PRO A 291 5.73 -11.12 -29.29
CA PRO A 291 4.83 -12.20 -28.93
C PRO A 291 3.42 -11.83 -29.35
N GLU A 292 2.89 -12.70 -30.12
CA GLU A 292 1.57 -12.79 -30.68
C GLU A 292 0.44 -12.66 -29.65
N ALA A 293 -0.66 -12.12 -30.13
CA ALA A 293 -1.96 -12.20 -29.53
C ALA A 293 -2.46 -13.66 -29.63
N ASP A 294 -2.68 -14.32 -28.51
CA ASP A 294 -3.51 -15.52 -28.43
C ASP A 294 -4.92 -15.08 -28.05
N GLU A 295 -5.64 -15.16 -28.98
CA GLU A 295 -6.81 -15.84 -29.52
C GLU A 295 -7.83 -16.29 -28.51
N MET A 296 -8.95 -15.72 -28.75
CA MET A 296 -10.28 -16.17 -28.44
C MET A 296 -10.69 -17.33 -29.37
N ALA A 297 -11.12 -18.41 -28.80
CA ALA A 297 -12.12 -19.29 -29.36
C ALA A 297 -12.98 -19.73 -28.19
N GLY A 298 -14.19 -19.40 -28.10
CA GLY A 298 -15.33 -19.77 -28.86
C GLY A 298 -15.93 -21.03 -28.30
N GLU A 299 -17.09 -20.94 -27.66
CA GLU A 299 -18.17 -21.84 -28.04
C GLU A 299 -19.50 -21.39 -27.43
N MET A 300 -20.46 -21.29 -28.31
CA MET A 300 -21.89 -21.15 -28.05
C MET A 300 -22.45 -22.42 -27.42
N GLY A 301 -23.28 -22.26 -26.41
CA GLY A 301 -24.16 -23.31 -25.93
C GLY A 301 -25.44 -22.70 -25.37
N THR A 302 -26.49 -22.85 -26.10
CA THR A 302 -27.88 -22.38 -25.85
C THR A 302 -28.58 -23.20 -24.77
N SER A 303 -29.67 -22.58 -24.23
CA SER A 303 -30.80 -23.15 -23.48
C SER A 303 -30.61 -23.29 -21.97
N ASP A 304 -31.51 -23.06 -21.04
CA ASP A 304 -32.96 -22.78 -21.09
C ASP A 304 -33.40 -22.25 -19.70
N LEU A 305 -34.52 -21.62 -19.71
CA LEU A 305 -35.36 -21.11 -18.64
C LEU A 305 -35.48 -22.04 -17.40
N SER A 306 -35.28 -21.50 -16.20
CA SER A 306 -36.34 -21.64 -15.17
C SER A 306 -36.01 -20.73 -13.96
N GLY A 307 -37.03 -20.01 -13.52
CA GLY A 307 -36.96 -19.01 -12.46
C GLY A 307 -36.79 -19.62 -11.07
N ARG A 308 -36.02 -18.92 -10.28
CA ARG A 308 -36.14 -18.96 -8.82
C ARG A 308 -35.70 -17.62 -8.25
N LYS A 309 -36.65 -16.95 -7.62
CA LYS A 309 -36.44 -15.77 -6.79
C LYS A 309 -35.51 -16.16 -5.64
N HIS A 310 -34.33 -15.55 -5.57
CA HIS A 310 -33.53 -15.52 -4.36
C HIS A 310 -33.25 -14.09 -3.94
N ASN A 311 -33.59 -13.80 -2.68
CA ASN A 311 -33.31 -12.55 -2.00
C ASN A 311 -31.82 -12.20 -2.15
N GLY A 312 -31.55 -11.11 -2.86
CA GLY A 312 -30.19 -10.62 -3.07
C GLY A 312 -29.64 -9.99 -1.81
N THR A 313 -28.59 -10.58 -1.30
CA THR A 313 -27.71 -9.98 -0.31
C THR A 313 -27.17 -8.66 -0.86
N LEU A 314 -26.94 -7.67 0.01
CA LEU A 314 -26.43 -6.32 -0.29
C LEU A 314 -25.23 -6.31 -1.29
N MET A 315 -24.43 -7.36 -1.31
CA MET A 315 -23.35 -7.60 -2.28
C MET A 315 -23.79 -7.73 -3.75
N GLY A 316 -25.01 -8.17 -4.00
CA GLY A 316 -25.56 -8.27 -5.37
C GLY A 316 -25.98 -6.91 -5.94
N MET A 317 -26.27 -5.92 -5.10
CA MET A 317 -26.63 -4.58 -5.53
C MET A 317 -25.41 -3.71 -5.88
N ILE A 318 -24.31 -3.86 -5.15
CA ILE A 318 -23.07 -3.09 -5.40
C ILE A 318 -22.44 -3.48 -6.74
N ARG A 319 -22.55 -4.74 -7.15
CA ARG A 319 -22.02 -5.21 -8.45
C ARG A 319 -22.77 -4.66 -9.68
N ARG A 320 -24.04 -4.28 -9.55
CA ARG A 320 -24.85 -3.84 -10.70
C ARG A 320 -24.61 -2.41 -11.15
N THR A 321 -24.02 -1.56 -10.30
CA THR A 321 -23.78 -0.14 -10.64
C THR A 321 -22.47 0.09 -11.37
N SER A 322 -21.50 -0.81 -11.28
CA SER A 322 -20.19 -0.64 -11.96
C SER A 322 -20.11 -1.28 -13.36
N GLN A 323 -21.05 -2.15 -13.73
CA GLN A 323 -21.00 -2.87 -15.01
C GLN A 323 -21.56 -2.10 -16.21
N ASN A 324 -22.28 -0.99 -16.05
CA ASN A 324 -23.00 -0.35 -17.16
C ASN A 324 -22.29 0.81 -17.86
N PHE A 325 -21.04 1.17 -17.51
CA PHE A 325 -20.37 2.29 -18.20
C PHE A 325 -19.08 1.92 -18.97
N GLY A 326 -18.66 0.66 -18.96
CA GLY A 326 -17.35 0.26 -19.53
C GLY A 326 -17.36 -0.50 -20.84
N THR A 327 -18.44 -1.17 -21.23
CA THR A 327 -18.39 -2.19 -22.30
C THR A 327 -19.10 -1.85 -23.60
N THR A 328 -19.91 -0.81 -23.64
CA THR A 328 -20.67 -0.46 -24.86
C THR A 328 -19.99 0.55 -25.79
N PHE A 329 -18.94 1.23 -25.37
CA PHE A 329 -18.22 2.19 -26.22
C PHE A 329 -17.00 1.63 -26.96
N ALA A 330 -16.44 0.51 -26.54
CA ALA A 330 -15.19 0.00 -27.11
C ALA A 330 -15.37 -0.85 -28.39
N SER A 331 -16.56 -1.35 -28.68
CA SER A 331 -16.76 -2.31 -29.78
C SER A 331 -17.29 -1.72 -31.09
N LYS A 332 -17.61 -0.44 -31.15
CA LYS A 332 -18.17 0.19 -32.38
C LYS A 332 -17.41 1.39 -32.93
N VAL A 333 -16.32 1.85 -32.32
CA VAL A 333 -15.56 3.01 -32.83
C VAL A 333 -14.07 2.68 -32.93
N GLY A 334 -13.76 1.58 -33.61
CA GLY A 334 -12.38 1.16 -33.91
C GLY A 334 -11.74 1.91 -35.08
N GLY A 335 -12.00 3.20 -35.29
CA GLY A 335 -11.43 3.87 -36.46
C GLY A 335 -11.22 5.40 -36.36
N TYR A 336 -11.82 6.06 -35.38
CA TYR A 336 -11.74 7.54 -35.31
C TYR A 336 -11.78 8.04 -33.86
N LEU A 337 -10.85 7.61 -33.02
CA LEU A 337 -10.60 8.31 -31.76
C LEU A 337 -9.52 9.37 -32.00
N PRO A 338 -9.77 10.66 -31.74
CA PRO A 338 -8.74 11.69 -31.78
C PRO A 338 -7.56 11.28 -30.90
N LYS A 339 -6.33 11.54 -31.35
CA LYS A 339 -5.09 11.20 -30.63
C LYS A 339 -5.11 11.64 -29.14
N GLY A 340 -5.82 12.71 -28.81
CA GLY A 340 -6.00 13.19 -27.44
C GLY A 340 -6.79 12.29 -26.51
N VAL A 341 -7.60 11.32 -27.02
CA VAL A 341 -8.37 10.39 -26.19
C VAL A 341 -7.58 9.12 -25.89
N SER A 342 -6.69 8.70 -26.79
CA SER A 342 -5.78 7.57 -26.54
C SER A 342 -4.68 7.94 -25.54
N GLU A 343 -4.21 9.19 -25.53
CA GLU A 343 -3.22 9.69 -24.56
C GLU A 343 -3.77 9.71 -23.11
N MET A 344 -5.08 9.89 -22.93
CA MET A 344 -5.70 9.80 -21.60
C MET A 344 -5.69 8.39 -20.98
N TRP A 345 -5.37 7.34 -21.73
CA TRP A 345 -5.38 5.95 -21.26
C TRP A 345 -3.99 5.32 -21.17
N GLU A 346 -2.96 5.96 -21.72
CA GLU A 346 -1.60 5.49 -21.53
C GLU A 346 -1.14 5.79 -20.08
N PRO A 347 -0.56 4.79 -19.38
CA PRO A 347 -0.06 5.00 -18.03
C PRO A 347 1.07 6.03 -18.06
N ALA A 348 0.90 7.14 -17.33
CA ALA A 348 1.94 8.15 -17.19
C ALA A 348 3.18 7.57 -16.48
N ARG A 349 4.35 8.05 -16.86
CA ARG A 349 5.62 7.67 -16.22
C ARG A 349 5.85 8.51 -14.96
N ASP A 350 6.87 8.11 -14.19
CA ASP A 350 7.33 8.85 -13.04
C ASP A 350 7.80 10.27 -13.41
N PHE A 351 7.46 11.19 -12.54
CA PHE A 351 7.91 12.58 -12.59
C PHE A 351 9.34 12.72 -12.09
N ALA A 352 9.67 11.98 -11.02
CA ALA A 352 10.99 11.92 -10.43
C ALA A 352 11.29 10.50 -9.94
N TRP A 353 12.59 10.18 -9.79
CA TRP A 353 13.03 8.90 -9.28
C TRP A 353 14.25 9.05 -8.38
N ILE A 354 14.45 8.07 -7.50
CA ILE A 354 15.56 8.02 -6.56
C ILE A 354 16.19 6.63 -6.66
N ARG A 355 17.50 6.56 -6.79
CA ARG A 355 18.24 5.31 -6.68
C ARG A 355 18.77 5.18 -5.26
N LEU A 356 18.39 4.08 -4.60
CA LEU A 356 18.89 3.80 -3.26
C LEU A 356 20.36 3.35 -3.34
N PRO A 357 21.20 3.81 -2.41
CA PRO A 357 22.58 3.32 -2.31
C PRO A 357 22.58 1.81 -2.09
N LYS A 358 23.42 1.10 -2.82
CA LYS A 358 23.63 -0.33 -2.60
C LYS A 358 24.24 -0.55 -1.20
N PRO A 359 23.78 -1.56 -0.46
CA PRO A 359 24.41 -1.89 0.81
C PRO A 359 25.89 -2.16 0.57
N ASN A 360 26.75 -1.55 1.41
CA ASN A 360 28.17 -1.85 1.38
C ASN A 360 28.34 -3.35 1.62
N GLN A 361 28.83 -4.07 0.63
CA GLN A 361 29.27 -5.45 0.78
C GLN A 361 30.49 -5.43 1.70
N GLY A 362 30.26 -5.55 3.00
CA GLY A 362 31.34 -5.80 3.95
C GLY A 362 32.00 -7.12 3.56
N ALA A 363 33.32 -7.08 3.34
CA ALA A 363 34.14 -8.24 3.01
C ALA A 363 33.90 -9.35 4.04
N GLY A 364 33.20 -10.42 3.67
CA GLY A 364 33.10 -11.63 4.51
C GLY A 364 31.81 -12.44 4.49
N GLY A 365 30.79 -12.05 3.74
CA GLY A 365 29.54 -12.84 3.68
C GLY A 365 29.29 -13.41 2.29
N ASN A 366 29.38 -14.74 2.15
CA ASN A 366 29.04 -15.50 0.93
C ASN A 366 27.52 -15.61 0.69
N GLY A 367 26.69 -14.69 1.20
CA GLY A 367 25.26 -14.65 0.99
C GLY A 367 24.92 -13.47 0.08
N ASN A 368 24.21 -13.74 -1.03
CA ASN A 368 23.62 -12.71 -1.86
C ASN A 368 22.56 -12.00 -0.98
N PRO A 369 22.77 -10.75 -0.53
CA PRO A 369 21.77 -10.09 0.31
C PRO A 369 20.48 -9.97 -0.51
N GLY A 370 19.37 -10.45 0.05
CA GLY A 370 18.06 -10.29 -0.58
C GLY A 370 17.74 -8.82 -0.86
N PRO A 371 16.72 -8.53 -1.69
CA PRO A 371 16.39 -7.17 -2.07
C PRO A 371 16.05 -6.32 -0.83
N LEU A 372 16.65 -5.14 -0.78
CA LEU A 372 16.49 -4.20 0.33
C LEU A 372 15.05 -3.71 0.43
N ARG A 373 14.36 -4.05 1.51
CA ARG A 373 13.02 -3.53 1.77
C ARG A 373 13.11 -2.07 2.22
N SER A 374 12.17 -1.26 1.78
CA SER A 374 12.15 0.16 2.13
C SER A 374 10.74 0.67 2.42
N VAL A 375 10.65 1.57 3.39
CA VAL A 375 9.45 2.35 3.70
C VAL A 375 9.70 3.78 3.28
N VAL A 376 8.75 4.38 2.59
CA VAL A 376 8.88 5.73 2.04
C VAL A 376 7.85 6.67 2.63
N ALA A 377 8.25 7.92 2.78
CA ALA A 377 7.39 9.04 3.14
C ALA A 377 7.87 10.31 2.43
N MET A 378 7.02 11.31 2.37
CA MET A 378 7.38 12.62 1.86
C MET A 378 7.27 13.65 2.98
N SER A 379 8.26 14.52 3.08
CA SER A 379 8.23 15.62 4.04
C SER A 379 6.99 16.50 3.82
N SER A 380 6.40 16.98 4.91
CA SER A 380 5.28 17.91 4.88
C SER A 380 5.70 19.35 4.55
N ASN A 381 6.96 19.71 4.78
CA ASN A 381 7.44 21.08 4.72
C ASN A 381 8.36 21.36 3.53
N THR A 382 9.00 20.33 2.99
CA THR A 382 10.05 20.44 1.97
C THR A 382 9.84 19.43 0.85
N PRO A 383 10.37 19.66 -0.37
CA PRO A 383 10.29 18.73 -1.48
C PRO A 383 11.25 17.54 -1.29
N GLN A 384 11.18 16.91 -0.12
CA GLN A 384 12.07 15.82 0.26
C GLN A 384 11.33 14.49 0.35
N VAL A 385 11.97 13.46 -0.14
CA VAL A 385 11.56 12.07 0.02
C VAL A 385 12.43 11.41 1.08
N MET A 386 11.79 10.84 2.08
CA MET A 386 12.40 10.10 3.18
C MET A 386 12.29 8.61 2.92
N VAL A 387 13.39 7.89 3.06
CA VAL A 387 13.42 6.44 2.83
C VAL A 387 14.14 5.77 4.00
N VAL A 388 13.46 4.80 4.62
CA VAL A 388 14.08 3.92 5.60
C VAL A 388 14.24 2.54 4.98
N THR A 389 15.41 1.96 5.12
CA THR A 389 15.73 0.66 4.55
C THR A 389 15.90 -0.40 5.64
N SER A 390 15.68 -1.67 5.28
CA SER A 390 15.70 -2.79 6.23
C SER A 390 17.07 -3.02 6.89
N ASP A 391 18.14 -2.46 6.36
CA ASP A 391 19.48 -2.46 6.95
C ASP A 391 19.69 -1.36 8.03
N GLY A 392 18.62 -0.59 8.34
CA GLY A 392 18.64 0.45 9.37
C GLY A 392 19.23 1.78 8.94
N ASN A 393 19.24 2.08 7.64
CA ASN A 393 19.61 3.39 7.15
C ASN A 393 18.36 4.25 6.89
N PHE A 394 18.45 5.54 7.21
CA PHE A 394 17.47 6.55 6.91
C PHE A 394 18.09 7.56 5.96
N TYR A 395 17.51 7.71 4.79
CA TYR A 395 17.98 8.59 3.72
C TYR A 395 16.97 9.71 3.49
N VAL A 396 17.46 10.90 3.21
CA VAL A 396 16.66 12.07 2.79
C VAL A 396 17.16 12.53 1.43
N PHE A 397 16.28 12.52 0.45
CA PHE A 397 16.55 12.95 -0.91
C PHE A 397 15.76 14.22 -1.23
N ASN A 398 16.38 15.14 -1.93
CA ASN A 398 15.69 16.31 -2.47
C ASN A 398 15.27 16.05 -3.91
N ILE A 399 14.03 16.45 -4.27
CA ILE A 399 13.49 16.35 -5.62
C ILE A 399 13.19 17.75 -6.15
N ASP A 400 13.42 17.98 -7.45
CA ASP A 400 13.06 19.25 -8.12
C ASP A 400 11.59 19.19 -8.54
N LEU A 401 10.74 19.95 -7.87
CA LEU A 401 9.30 19.96 -8.16
C LEU A 401 8.94 20.61 -9.52
N SER A 402 9.86 21.38 -10.10
CA SER A 402 9.65 22.05 -11.39
C SER A 402 10.03 21.16 -12.57
N LYS A 403 11.18 20.50 -12.48
CA LYS A 403 11.77 19.72 -13.58
C LYS A 403 11.58 18.20 -13.40
N GLY A 404 11.41 17.74 -12.15
CA GLY A 404 11.47 16.31 -11.86
C GLY A 404 12.87 15.73 -12.04
N GLY A 405 12.94 14.48 -12.47
CA GLY A 405 14.19 13.79 -12.74
C GLY A 405 14.77 13.07 -11.51
N GLU A 406 16.08 12.84 -11.50
CA GLU A 406 16.75 12.09 -10.43
C GLU A 406 16.87 12.92 -9.15
N GLY A 407 16.38 12.39 -8.03
CA GLY A 407 16.50 13.00 -6.71
C GLY A 407 17.92 12.89 -6.18
N THR A 408 18.37 13.92 -5.46
CA THR A 408 19.72 14.03 -4.89
C THR A 408 19.72 13.67 -3.41
N LEU A 409 20.64 12.78 -3.00
CA LEU A 409 20.84 12.44 -1.60
C LEU A 409 21.36 13.68 -0.84
N THR A 410 20.64 14.12 0.19
CA THR A 410 21.03 15.26 1.02
C THR A 410 21.51 14.85 2.39
N LYS A 411 20.92 13.82 2.99
CA LYS A 411 21.25 13.36 4.34
C LYS A 411 21.15 11.85 4.44
N GLN A 412 22.00 11.26 5.25
CA GLN A 412 21.96 9.85 5.62
C GLN A 412 22.22 9.72 7.11
N TYR A 413 21.40 8.91 7.77
CA TYR A 413 21.50 8.59 9.18
C TYR A 413 21.37 7.09 9.42
N SER A 414 21.80 6.62 10.59
CA SER A 414 21.50 5.28 11.06
C SER A 414 20.42 5.34 12.13
N VAL A 415 19.37 4.51 11.99
CA VAL A 415 18.35 4.33 13.03
C VAL A 415 18.75 3.24 14.04
N LEU A 416 19.82 2.50 13.74
CA LEU A 416 20.45 1.51 14.62
C LEU A 416 21.78 2.03 15.12
N ASP A 417 22.13 1.76 16.39
CA ASP A 417 23.45 2.10 16.93
C ASP A 417 24.54 1.24 16.28
N ALA A 418 25.79 1.73 16.27
CA ALA A 418 26.92 1.03 15.65
C ALA A 418 27.10 -0.39 16.20
N ASN A 419 26.82 -0.62 17.49
CA ASN A 419 26.89 -1.91 18.15
C ASN A 419 25.71 -2.85 17.79
N ASP A 420 24.65 -2.34 17.17
CA ASP A 420 23.48 -3.12 16.81
C ASP A 420 23.62 -3.84 15.45
N ARG A 421 24.57 -3.42 14.62
CA ARG A 421 24.78 -3.93 13.26
C ARG A 421 25.38 -5.34 13.18
N LEU A 422 25.90 -5.86 14.29
CA LEU A 422 26.59 -7.16 14.33
C LEU A 422 25.65 -8.39 14.48
N GLY A 423 24.34 -8.22 14.47
CA GLY A 423 23.36 -9.27 14.75
C GLY A 423 22.36 -9.59 13.65
N TYR A 424 22.69 -9.39 12.37
CA TYR A 424 21.76 -9.70 11.27
C TYR A 424 21.76 -11.21 10.96
N SER A 425 20.92 -11.97 11.64
CA SER A 425 20.48 -13.30 11.16
C SER A 425 19.10 -13.14 10.59
N GLY A 426 18.95 -13.43 9.28
CA GLY A 426 17.72 -13.29 8.57
C GLY A 426 16.59 -14.09 9.22
N ILE A 427 15.45 -13.46 9.38
CA ILE A 427 14.18 -14.13 9.63
C ILE A 427 13.35 -13.89 8.38
N ASP A 428 13.13 -14.98 7.64
CA ASP A 428 12.15 -15.05 6.56
C ASP A 428 10.74 -14.98 7.15
N TYR A 429 9.95 -14.00 6.66
CA TYR A 429 8.50 -13.99 6.76
C TYR A 429 7.90 -13.88 5.37
#